data_b0c379049b96701641e897656205b62e
#
_entry.id   b0c379049b96701641e897656205b62e
#
_cell.length_a   1.000
_cell.length_b   1.000
_cell.length_c   1.000
_cell.angle_alpha   90.00
_cell.angle_beta   90.00
_cell.angle_gamma   90.00
#
_symmetry.space_group_name_H-M   'P 1'
#
loop_
_entity.id
_entity.type
_entity.pdbx_description
1 polymer ?
#
loop_
_entity_poly.entity_id
_entity_poly.type
_entity_poly.pdbx_seq_one_letter_code
_entity_poly.pdbx_strand_id
1 'polypeptide(L)'
;PYFCFHDHDVAPTGSSFAEETANLNELADDMAAHMERTGVGLLWGTARLFGHPRYMAGAATNPSPEVYARAAAQVKNCMDVTHRLGGQNYVLWGGREGYETLLNTELSRELDQLGRFLNQVVEYKHHIGFRGTILLEPKPQEPTKHQYDYDSQSCFAFLQRYGLEDEVKVNIEVNHATLSGHDFQHELAMAAACGILGSVDANRGDDRLGWDPDQFPNSVEEMSLGVYEILRAGGFTTGGFNFDTKLRRMSIARDDLFHAHIGGMD
;
A
#
# COMPACT_ATOMS: atom_id res chain seq x y z
N PRO A 1 8.61 -17.31 3.70
CA PRO A 1 8.85 -16.03 3.05
C PRO A 1 7.68 -15.64 2.16
N TYR A 2 7.54 -14.34 1.88
CA TYR A 2 6.45 -13.78 1.09
C TYR A 2 7.00 -12.78 0.07
N PHE A 3 6.21 -12.48 -0.96
CA PHE A 3 6.43 -11.38 -1.89
C PHE A 3 5.19 -10.50 -1.97
N CYS A 4 5.33 -9.32 -2.57
CA CYS A 4 4.25 -8.38 -2.84
C CYS A 4 4.28 -7.96 -4.30
N PHE A 5 3.17 -7.44 -4.84
CA PHE A 5 3.16 -6.93 -6.21
C PHE A 5 2.19 -5.77 -6.41
N HIS A 6 2.56 -4.88 -7.34
CA HIS A 6 1.64 -3.97 -8.02
C HIS A 6 1.28 -4.55 -9.39
N ASP A 7 0.04 -4.43 -9.79
CA ASP A 7 -0.47 -4.97 -11.05
C ASP A 7 0.35 -4.52 -12.29
N HIS A 8 0.64 -3.22 -12.40
CA HIS A 8 1.34 -2.65 -13.56
C HIS A 8 2.88 -2.74 -13.47
N ASP A 9 3.43 -3.16 -12.33
CA ASP A 9 4.87 -3.40 -12.21
C ASP A 9 5.23 -4.82 -12.66
N VAL A 10 4.28 -5.74 -12.58
CA VAL A 10 4.47 -7.14 -12.93
C VAL A 10 3.90 -7.50 -14.31
N ALA A 11 2.76 -6.90 -14.70
CA ALA A 11 2.09 -7.19 -15.98
C ALA A 11 2.25 -6.06 -16.98
N PRO A 12 2.44 -6.37 -18.30
CA PRO A 12 2.49 -5.35 -19.34
C PRO A 12 1.21 -4.52 -19.39
N THR A 13 1.36 -3.22 -19.60
CA THR A 13 0.22 -2.34 -19.88
C THR A 13 -0.39 -2.71 -21.22
N GLY A 14 -1.69 -2.92 -21.27
CA GLY A 14 -2.44 -3.22 -22.49
C GLY A 14 -2.96 -1.96 -23.19
N SER A 15 -3.40 -2.12 -24.44
CA SER A 15 -4.10 -1.08 -25.20
C SER A 15 -5.55 -0.87 -24.73
N SER A 16 -6.08 -1.80 -23.96
CA SER A 16 -7.43 -1.79 -23.39
C SER A 16 -7.44 -2.43 -21.99
N PHE A 17 -8.50 -2.15 -21.21
CA PHE A 17 -8.67 -2.79 -19.92
C PHE A 17 -8.79 -4.32 -20.00
N ALA A 18 -9.42 -4.81 -21.04
CA ALA A 18 -9.54 -6.24 -21.27
C ALA A 18 -8.18 -6.91 -21.50
N GLU A 19 -7.30 -6.24 -22.24
CA GLU A 19 -5.93 -6.71 -22.46
C GLU A 19 -5.08 -6.64 -21.18
N GLU A 20 -5.15 -5.53 -20.42
CA GLU A 20 -4.49 -5.43 -19.12
C GLU A 20 -4.95 -6.53 -18.15
N THR A 21 -6.26 -6.81 -18.13
CA THR A 21 -6.83 -7.90 -17.32
C THR A 21 -6.30 -9.26 -17.76
N ALA A 22 -6.22 -9.51 -19.07
CA ALA A 22 -5.69 -10.76 -19.61
C ALA A 22 -4.21 -10.93 -19.24
N ASN A 23 -3.40 -9.89 -19.44
CA ASN A 23 -1.97 -9.89 -19.13
C ASN A 23 -1.71 -10.19 -17.63
N LEU A 24 -2.47 -9.55 -16.74
CA LEU A 24 -2.32 -9.80 -15.29
C LEU A 24 -2.74 -11.22 -14.92
N ASN A 25 -3.78 -11.77 -15.55
CA ASN A 25 -4.23 -13.13 -15.29
C ASN A 25 -3.24 -14.18 -15.80
N GLU A 26 -2.63 -13.97 -16.99
CA GLU A 26 -1.57 -14.84 -17.51
C GLU A 26 -0.37 -14.86 -16.56
N LEU A 27 0.06 -13.67 -16.12
CA LEU A 27 1.18 -13.59 -15.17
C LEU A 27 0.84 -14.22 -13.81
N ALA A 28 -0.41 -14.14 -13.37
CA ALA A 28 -0.82 -14.78 -12.12
C ALA A 28 -0.72 -16.30 -12.18
N ASP A 29 -0.87 -16.94 -13.35
CA ASP A 29 -0.62 -18.37 -13.54
C ASP A 29 0.87 -18.68 -13.36
N ASP A 30 1.76 -17.85 -13.90
CA ASP A 30 3.20 -17.98 -13.70
C ASP A 30 3.60 -17.76 -12.23
N MET A 31 3.02 -16.76 -11.56
CA MET A 31 3.24 -16.53 -10.12
C MET A 31 2.80 -17.74 -9.30
N ALA A 32 1.63 -18.31 -9.56
CA ALA A 32 1.13 -19.50 -8.87
C ALA A 32 2.09 -20.69 -9.01
N ALA A 33 2.60 -20.94 -10.23
CA ALA A 33 3.57 -22.00 -10.49
C ALA A 33 4.90 -21.77 -9.73
N HIS A 34 5.34 -20.50 -9.62
CA HIS A 34 6.53 -20.14 -8.84
C HIS A 34 6.32 -20.32 -7.34
N MET A 35 5.16 -19.91 -6.82
CA MET A 35 4.79 -20.10 -5.42
C MET A 35 4.75 -21.58 -5.04
N GLU A 36 4.15 -22.42 -5.87
CA GLU A 36 4.11 -23.88 -5.65
C GLU A 36 5.52 -24.49 -5.63
N ARG A 37 6.40 -24.07 -6.55
CA ARG A 37 7.76 -24.60 -6.64
C ARG A 37 8.66 -24.16 -5.49
N THR A 38 8.48 -22.92 -4.98
CA THR A 38 9.41 -22.30 -4.02
C THR A 38 8.90 -22.28 -2.59
N GLY A 39 7.60 -22.44 -2.39
CA GLY A 39 6.95 -22.27 -1.09
C GLY A 39 6.89 -20.79 -0.63
N VAL A 40 7.17 -19.83 -1.52
CA VAL A 40 7.02 -18.37 -1.24
C VAL A 40 5.56 -17.99 -1.42
N GLY A 41 4.95 -17.37 -0.39
CA GLY A 41 3.56 -16.94 -0.40
C GLY A 41 3.39 -15.49 -0.89
N LEU A 42 2.15 -15.07 -1.09
CA LEU A 42 1.80 -13.68 -1.38
C LEU A 42 1.38 -12.96 -0.10
N LEU A 43 2.11 -11.89 0.28
CA LEU A 43 1.74 -11.07 1.43
C LEU A 43 0.60 -10.12 1.06
N TRP A 44 0.76 -9.36 -0.03
CA TRP A 44 -0.31 -8.51 -0.56
C TRP A 44 -0.13 -8.22 -2.06
N GLY A 45 -1.26 -7.96 -2.72
CA GLY A 45 -1.31 -7.34 -4.03
C GLY A 45 -1.94 -5.96 -3.94
N THR A 46 -1.66 -5.10 -4.91
CA THR A 46 -2.25 -3.77 -5.01
C THR A 46 -2.39 -3.29 -6.45
N ALA A 47 -3.43 -2.50 -6.71
CA ALA A 47 -3.61 -1.81 -7.98
C ALA A 47 -2.86 -0.47 -7.95
N ARG A 48 -2.00 -0.24 -8.96
CA ARG A 48 -1.25 1.01 -9.11
C ARG A 48 -2.12 2.16 -9.61
N LEU A 49 -2.85 2.81 -8.70
CA LEU A 49 -3.81 3.89 -8.98
C LEU A 49 -3.19 5.30 -9.04
N PHE A 50 -1.89 5.42 -9.19
CA PHE A 50 -1.16 6.68 -9.14
C PHE A 50 -0.22 6.89 -10.33
N GLY A 51 0.21 5.84 -11.00
CA GLY A 51 1.26 5.92 -12.03
C GLY A 51 0.78 6.39 -13.40
N HIS A 52 -0.47 6.13 -13.78
CA HIS A 52 -1.00 6.52 -15.08
C HIS A 52 -1.50 7.97 -15.05
N PRO A 53 -1.29 8.80 -16.10
CA PRO A 53 -1.75 10.20 -16.16
C PRO A 53 -3.25 10.41 -15.89
N ARG A 54 -4.11 9.41 -16.15
CA ARG A 54 -5.55 9.49 -15.83
C ARG A 54 -5.82 9.74 -14.33
N TYR A 55 -4.91 9.30 -13.45
CA TYR A 55 -5.04 9.43 -12.01
C TYR A 55 -4.38 10.70 -11.44
N MET A 56 -3.91 11.60 -12.28
CA MET A 56 -3.22 12.82 -11.83
C MET A 56 -4.09 13.73 -10.94
N ALA A 57 -5.42 13.63 -11.06
CA ALA A 57 -6.41 14.35 -10.23
C ALA A 57 -7.13 13.41 -9.26
N GLY A 58 -6.43 12.39 -8.75
CA GLY A 58 -7.00 11.34 -7.94
C GLY A 58 -7.50 10.14 -8.75
N ALA A 59 -7.68 9.00 -8.10
CA ALA A 59 -8.34 7.82 -8.62
C ALA A 59 -9.75 7.71 -7.99
N ALA A 60 -9.81 7.40 -6.69
CA ALA A 60 -11.05 7.35 -5.91
C ALA A 60 -11.69 8.73 -5.71
N THR A 61 -10.88 9.78 -5.58
CA THR A 61 -11.35 11.17 -5.41
C THR A 61 -11.54 11.92 -6.72
N ASN A 62 -11.25 11.29 -7.86
CA ASN A 62 -11.31 11.94 -9.17
C ASN A 62 -12.70 12.52 -9.47
N PRO A 63 -12.80 13.75 -9.98
CA PRO A 63 -14.09 14.36 -10.35
C PRO A 63 -14.74 13.68 -11.55
N SER A 64 -14.00 12.92 -12.38
CA SER A 64 -14.57 12.16 -13.50
C SER A 64 -15.11 10.80 -13.03
N PRO A 65 -16.42 10.53 -13.23
CA PRO A 65 -16.99 9.22 -12.93
C PRO A 65 -16.34 8.07 -13.71
N GLU A 66 -15.84 8.35 -14.91
CA GLU A 66 -15.17 7.36 -15.76
C GLU A 66 -13.82 6.92 -15.15
N VAL A 67 -13.06 7.88 -14.60
CA VAL A 67 -11.79 7.58 -13.91
C VAL A 67 -12.04 6.82 -12.62
N TYR A 68 -13.04 7.24 -11.84
CA TYR A 68 -13.48 6.51 -10.64
C TYR A 68 -13.87 5.06 -10.95
N ALA A 69 -14.73 4.86 -11.96
CA ALA A 69 -15.16 3.52 -12.38
C ALA A 69 -13.99 2.67 -12.88
N ARG A 70 -13.04 3.29 -13.60
CA ARG A 70 -11.81 2.62 -14.05
C ARG A 70 -10.93 2.19 -12.88
N ALA A 71 -10.75 3.05 -11.89
CA ALA A 71 -10.00 2.74 -10.67
C ALA A 71 -10.64 1.56 -9.91
N ALA A 72 -11.96 1.59 -9.72
CA ALA A 72 -12.71 0.51 -9.08
C ALA A 72 -12.57 -0.82 -9.83
N ALA A 73 -12.63 -0.79 -11.17
CA ALA A 73 -12.44 -1.98 -12.00
C ALA A 73 -11.00 -2.54 -11.88
N GLN A 74 -10.01 -1.67 -11.80
CA GLN A 74 -8.60 -2.06 -11.64
C GLN A 74 -8.36 -2.70 -10.26
N VAL A 75 -8.89 -2.10 -9.19
CA VAL A 75 -8.85 -2.67 -7.83
C VAL A 75 -9.51 -4.05 -7.81
N LYS A 76 -10.71 -4.15 -8.39
CA LYS A 76 -11.44 -5.41 -8.51
C LYS A 76 -10.58 -6.50 -9.15
N ASN A 77 -10.03 -6.22 -10.32
CA ASN A 77 -9.21 -7.19 -11.07
C ASN A 77 -7.96 -7.62 -10.28
N CYS A 78 -7.27 -6.68 -9.67
CA CYS A 78 -6.08 -6.97 -8.87
C CYS A 78 -6.44 -7.74 -7.58
N MET A 79 -7.57 -7.45 -6.95
CA MET A 79 -8.05 -8.20 -5.78
C MET A 79 -8.47 -9.63 -6.14
N ASP A 80 -9.10 -9.85 -7.31
CA ASP A 80 -9.41 -11.20 -7.81
C ASP A 80 -8.13 -12.05 -7.94
N VAL A 81 -7.07 -11.46 -8.51
CA VAL A 81 -5.77 -12.12 -8.63
C VAL A 81 -5.12 -12.35 -7.25
N THR A 82 -5.15 -11.36 -6.38
CA THR A 82 -4.64 -11.49 -5.00
C THR A 82 -5.35 -12.62 -4.25
N HIS A 83 -6.67 -12.69 -4.35
CA HIS A 83 -7.49 -13.75 -3.75
C HIS A 83 -7.14 -15.13 -4.34
N ARG A 84 -7.06 -15.23 -5.67
CA ARG A 84 -6.69 -16.49 -6.38
C ARG A 84 -5.33 -17.02 -5.94
N LEU A 85 -4.36 -16.15 -5.70
CA LEU A 85 -3.02 -16.48 -5.24
C LEU A 85 -2.92 -16.73 -3.72
N GLY A 86 -4.03 -16.67 -2.99
CA GLY A 86 -4.02 -16.86 -1.53
C GLY A 86 -3.33 -15.74 -0.77
N GLY A 87 -3.35 -14.51 -1.30
CA GLY A 87 -2.78 -13.34 -0.66
C GLY A 87 -3.32 -13.12 0.75
N GLN A 88 -2.46 -12.69 1.66
CA GLN A 88 -2.81 -12.46 3.05
C GLN A 88 -3.50 -11.11 3.25
N ASN A 89 -3.21 -10.13 2.41
CA ASN A 89 -3.74 -8.77 2.48
C ASN A 89 -3.94 -8.18 1.09
N TYR A 90 -4.61 -7.03 1.04
CA TYR A 90 -4.72 -6.17 -0.13
C TYR A 90 -4.41 -4.74 0.29
N VAL A 91 -3.38 -4.12 -0.31
CA VAL A 91 -2.95 -2.76 0.03
C VAL A 91 -3.59 -1.73 -0.90
N LEU A 92 -3.90 -0.57 -0.35
CA LEU A 92 -4.28 0.65 -1.06
C LEU A 92 -3.38 1.78 -0.59
N TRP A 93 -2.54 2.27 -1.49
CA TRP A 93 -1.78 3.49 -1.30
C TRP A 93 -2.41 4.65 -2.07
N GLY A 94 -2.75 5.71 -1.33
CA GLY A 94 -3.48 6.86 -1.83
C GLY A 94 -2.60 7.96 -2.44
N GLY A 95 -1.55 7.64 -3.18
CA GLY A 95 -0.55 8.60 -3.66
C GLY A 95 -1.08 9.77 -4.49
N ARG A 96 -2.28 9.66 -5.06
CA ARG A 96 -2.97 10.77 -5.77
C ARG A 96 -4.27 11.18 -5.09
N GLU A 97 -4.58 10.62 -3.94
CA GLU A 97 -5.77 10.98 -3.16
C GLU A 97 -5.42 12.12 -2.19
N GLY A 98 -5.64 13.35 -2.66
CA GLY A 98 -5.26 14.55 -1.96
C GLY A 98 -5.32 15.78 -2.86
N TYR A 99 -4.67 16.87 -2.48
CA TYR A 99 -4.75 18.13 -3.21
C TYR A 99 -3.44 18.92 -3.21
N GLU A 100 -3.29 19.79 -4.21
CA GLU A 100 -2.19 20.75 -4.32
C GLU A 100 -2.57 22.12 -3.73
N THR A 101 -3.85 22.52 -3.90
CA THR A 101 -4.39 23.79 -3.44
C THR A 101 -5.87 23.67 -3.12
N LEU A 102 -6.32 24.38 -2.10
CA LEU A 102 -7.73 24.45 -1.73
C LEU A 102 -8.58 25.31 -2.66
N LEU A 103 -7.97 26.04 -3.60
CA LEU A 103 -8.71 26.92 -4.52
C LEU A 103 -9.64 26.16 -5.48
N ASN A 104 -9.30 24.90 -5.79
CA ASN A 104 -10.04 24.05 -6.71
C ASN A 104 -10.38 22.67 -6.13
N THR A 105 -10.37 22.54 -4.80
CA THR A 105 -10.60 21.29 -4.09
C THR A 105 -11.87 21.37 -3.25
N GLU A 106 -12.76 20.43 -3.44
CA GLU A 106 -13.97 20.25 -2.62
C GLU A 106 -13.73 19.08 -1.64
N LEU A 107 -13.10 19.41 -0.49
CA LEU A 107 -12.65 18.42 0.50
C LEU A 107 -13.75 17.45 0.95
N SER A 108 -14.95 17.99 1.25
CA SER A 108 -16.07 17.15 1.72
C SER A 108 -16.43 16.10 0.68
N ARG A 109 -16.57 16.52 -0.58
CA ARG A 109 -16.92 15.62 -1.68
C ARG A 109 -15.84 14.56 -1.90
N GLU A 110 -14.57 14.97 -1.90
CA GLU A 110 -13.45 14.05 -2.15
C GLU A 110 -13.33 13.02 -1.04
N LEU A 111 -13.44 13.44 0.23
CA LEU A 111 -13.44 12.51 1.36
C LEU A 111 -14.64 11.55 1.30
N ASP A 112 -15.85 12.04 0.95
CA ASP A 112 -17.03 11.19 0.82
C ASP A 112 -16.92 10.21 -0.36
N GLN A 113 -16.25 10.63 -1.46
CA GLN A 113 -15.95 9.71 -2.58
C GLN A 113 -14.94 8.63 -2.17
N LEU A 114 -13.87 9.00 -1.46
CA LEU A 114 -12.88 8.06 -0.96
C LEU A 114 -13.52 7.06 0.02
N GLY A 115 -14.34 7.55 0.96
CA GLY A 115 -15.10 6.69 1.88
C GLY A 115 -16.02 5.72 1.15
N ARG A 116 -16.73 6.18 0.13
CA ARG A 116 -17.58 5.33 -0.75
C ARG A 116 -16.73 4.29 -1.47
N PHE A 117 -15.57 4.68 -2.01
CA PHE A 117 -14.67 3.78 -2.72
C PHE A 117 -14.19 2.65 -1.82
N LEU A 118 -13.72 2.98 -0.61
CA LEU A 118 -13.27 1.96 0.36
C LEU A 118 -14.41 1.05 0.82
N ASN A 119 -15.62 1.57 1.03
CA ASN A 119 -16.79 0.73 1.30
C ASN A 119 -17.05 -0.27 0.16
N GLN A 120 -16.97 0.17 -1.10
CA GLN A 120 -17.10 -0.73 -2.26
C GLN A 120 -16.00 -1.79 -2.31
N VAL A 121 -14.76 -1.43 -1.93
CA VAL A 121 -13.64 -2.38 -1.84
C VAL A 121 -13.92 -3.44 -0.77
N VAL A 122 -14.40 -3.05 0.40
CA VAL A 122 -14.78 -3.95 1.50
C VAL A 122 -15.97 -4.83 1.11
N GLU A 123 -17.02 -4.25 0.50
CA GLU A 123 -18.16 -5.02 -0.01
C GLU A 123 -17.70 -6.07 -1.04
N TYR A 124 -16.80 -5.67 -1.95
CA TYR A 124 -16.28 -6.59 -2.96
C TYR A 124 -15.41 -7.69 -2.34
N LYS A 125 -14.55 -7.38 -1.36
CA LYS A 125 -13.82 -8.37 -0.56
C LYS A 125 -14.74 -9.45 -0.03
N HIS A 126 -15.84 -9.05 0.61
CA HIS A 126 -16.83 -9.99 1.16
C HIS A 126 -17.56 -10.77 0.06
N HIS A 127 -17.91 -10.10 -1.04
CA HIS A 127 -18.59 -10.72 -2.17
C HIS A 127 -17.80 -11.90 -2.78
N ILE A 128 -16.47 -11.74 -2.94
CA ILE A 128 -15.62 -12.80 -3.49
C ILE A 128 -15.11 -13.79 -2.42
N GLY A 129 -15.42 -13.58 -1.16
CA GLY A 129 -14.94 -14.41 -0.04
C GLY A 129 -13.47 -14.25 0.27
N PHE A 130 -12.85 -13.12 -0.09
CA PHE A 130 -11.45 -12.82 0.26
C PHE A 130 -11.35 -12.58 1.77
N ARG A 131 -10.54 -13.40 2.46
CA ARG A 131 -10.37 -13.34 3.92
C ARG A 131 -9.20 -12.47 4.37
N GLY A 132 -8.41 -11.97 3.43
CA GLY A 132 -7.27 -11.10 3.73
C GLY A 132 -7.71 -9.74 4.29
N THR A 133 -6.78 -9.04 4.90
CA THR A 133 -7.04 -7.69 5.44
C THR A 133 -6.89 -6.65 4.34
N ILE A 134 -7.78 -5.66 4.30
CA ILE A 134 -7.60 -4.45 3.50
C ILE A 134 -6.70 -3.51 4.30
N LEU A 135 -5.65 -3.02 3.67
CA LEU A 135 -4.66 -2.15 4.29
C LEU A 135 -4.64 -0.79 3.57
N LEU A 136 -4.72 0.29 4.33
CA LEU A 136 -4.32 1.63 3.86
C LEU A 136 -2.86 1.86 4.21
N GLU A 137 -2.14 2.50 3.30
CA GLU A 137 -0.75 2.88 3.53
C GLU A 137 -0.65 4.39 3.67
N PRO A 138 -0.50 4.90 4.91
CA PRO A 138 -0.41 6.33 5.17
C PRO A 138 0.84 6.94 4.54
N LYS A 139 0.67 8.11 3.95
CA LYS A 139 1.74 8.98 3.46
C LYS A 139 1.28 10.44 3.45
N PRO A 140 2.04 11.39 4.01
CA PRO A 140 1.57 12.77 4.12
C PRO A 140 1.60 13.53 2.80
N GLN A 141 2.54 13.20 1.93
CA GLN A 141 2.84 13.91 0.70
C GLN A 141 3.60 13.04 -0.30
N GLU A 142 3.78 13.53 -1.55
CA GLU A 142 4.53 12.91 -2.63
C GLU A 142 3.87 11.63 -3.17
N PRO A 143 3.34 11.70 -4.41
CA PRO A 143 3.45 12.80 -5.38
C PRO A 143 2.47 13.96 -5.15
N THR A 144 1.41 13.78 -4.39
CA THR A 144 0.44 14.84 -4.06
C THR A 144 0.97 15.65 -2.87
N LYS A 145 0.74 16.95 -2.87
CA LYS A 145 1.29 17.84 -1.84
C LYS A 145 0.66 17.63 -0.46
N HIS A 146 -0.64 17.33 -0.42
CA HIS A 146 -1.40 17.04 0.79
C HIS A 146 -2.25 15.79 0.56
N GLN A 147 -1.79 14.63 1.02
CA GLN A 147 -2.55 13.39 0.97
C GLN A 147 -3.55 13.32 2.12
N TYR A 148 -4.69 12.64 1.89
CA TYR A 148 -5.74 12.51 2.91
C TYR A 148 -5.38 11.50 3.99
N ASP A 149 -4.65 10.45 3.63
CA ASP A 149 -4.16 9.39 4.49
C ASP A 149 -2.79 9.74 5.12
N TYR A 150 -2.73 10.89 5.79
CA TYR A 150 -1.51 11.56 6.24
C TYR A 150 -0.64 10.70 7.19
N ASP A 151 -1.26 10.11 8.22
CA ASP A 151 -0.65 9.30 9.29
C ASP A 151 -1.68 8.33 9.87
N SER A 152 -1.26 7.53 10.84
CA SER A 152 -2.16 6.56 11.51
C SER A 152 -3.38 7.21 12.15
N GLN A 153 -3.24 8.42 12.74
CA GLN A 153 -4.35 9.11 13.39
C GLN A 153 -5.36 9.64 12.37
N SER A 154 -4.87 10.21 11.27
CA SER A 154 -5.72 10.68 10.16
C SER A 154 -6.47 9.52 9.53
N CYS A 155 -5.79 8.38 9.29
CA CYS A 155 -6.42 7.16 8.80
C CYS A 155 -7.49 6.66 9.77
N PHE A 156 -7.21 6.59 11.07
CA PHE A 156 -8.18 6.15 12.06
C PHE A 156 -9.41 7.05 12.11
N ALA A 157 -9.23 8.37 12.14
CA ALA A 157 -10.35 9.32 12.12
C ALA A 157 -11.19 9.19 10.84
N PHE A 158 -10.54 8.97 9.68
CA PHE A 158 -11.22 8.73 8.41
C PHE A 158 -12.00 7.41 8.45
N LEU A 159 -11.39 6.32 8.89
CA LEU A 159 -12.04 5.02 8.99
C LEU A 159 -13.27 5.08 9.90
N GLN A 160 -13.16 5.71 11.08
CA GLN A 160 -14.30 5.91 11.98
C GLN A 160 -15.44 6.72 11.34
N ARG A 161 -15.10 7.79 10.61
CA ARG A 161 -16.12 8.61 9.92
C ARG A 161 -16.97 7.80 8.95
N TYR A 162 -16.41 6.77 8.33
CA TYR A 162 -17.09 5.97 7.30
C TYR A 162 -17.45 4.55 7.77
N GLY A 163 -17.23 4.23 9.06
CA GLY A 163 -17.56 2.93 9.66
C GLY A 163 -16.72 1.78 9.13
N LEU A 164 -15.44 2.02 8.90
CA LEU A 164 -14.49 1.09 8.28
C LEU A 164 -13.39 0.60 9.22
N GLU A 165 -13.36 1.05 10.48
CA GLU A 165 -12.28 0.79 11.45
C GLU A 165 -12.12 -0.70 11.82
N ASP A 166 -13.18 -1.47 11.68
CA ASP A 166 -13.15 -2.92 11.93
C ASP A 166 -12.71 -3.72 10.69
N GLU A 167 -12.83 -3.14 9.49
CA GLU A 167 -12.59 -3.82 8.21
C GLU A 167 -11.25 -3.49 7.59
N VAL A 168 -10.71 -2.30 7.89
CA VAL A 168 -9.50 -1.77 7.26
C VAL A 168 -8.45 -1.50 8.33
N LYS A 169 -7.21 -1.88 8.06
CA LYS A 169 -6.05 -1.62 8.90
C LYS A 169 -5.05 -0.74 8.15
N VAL A 170 -3.91 -0.42 8.76
CA VAL A 170 -2.85 0.36 8.12
C VAL A 170 -1.62 -0.49 7.85
N ASN A 171 -0.94 -0.18 6.76
CA ASN A 171 0.40 -0.67 6.41
C ASN A 171 1.38 0.47 6.68
N ILE A 172 2.16 0.39 7.75
CA ILE A 172 3.03 1.48 8.17
C ILE A 172 4.36 1.39 7.46
N GLU A 173 4.68 2.39 6.66
CA GLU A 173 6.00 2.54 6.07
C GLU A 173 6.89 3.45 6.91
N VAL A 174 8.14 3.03 7.13
CA VAL A 174 9.11 3.76 7.97
C VAL A 174 9.37 5.16 7.45
N ASN A 175 9.63 5.31 6.15
CA ASN A 175 9.92 6.62 5.58
C ASN A 175 8.68 7.51 5.52
N HIS A 176 7.48 6.95 5.33
CA HIS A 176 6.24 7.71 5.40
C HIS A 176 6.01 8.30 6.80
N ALA A 177 6.34 7.56 7.86
CA ALA A 177 6.35 8.09 9.22
C ALA A 177 7.30 9.29 9.34
N THR A 178 8.53 9.15 8.84
CA THR A 178 9.52 10.24 8.82
C THR A 178 8.99 11.48 8.09
N LEU A 179 8.35 11.30 6.94
CA LEU A 179 7.77 12.40 6.16
C LEU A 179 6.60 13.09 6.89
N SER A 180 5.86 12.37 7.72
CA SER A 180 4.78 12.94 8.54
C SER A 180 5.28 13.69 9.78
N GLY A 181 6.59 13.66 10.04
CA GLY A 181 7.23 14.27 11.21
C GLY A 181 7.20 13.37 12.45
N HIS A 182 6.92 12.09 12.27
CA HIS A 182 6.90 11.08 13.32
C HIS A 182 8.08 10.12 13.19
N ASP A 183 8.43 9.42 14.27
CA ASP A 183 9.28 8.24 14.16
C ASP A 183 8.42 6.98 13.91
N PHE A 184 9.09 5.94 13.44
CA PHE A 184 8.44 4.66 13.13
C PHE A 184 7.78 4.03 14.36
N GLN A 185 8.41 4.12 15.53
CA GLN A 185 7.85 3.62 16.78
C GLN A 185 6.54 4.30 17.13
N HIS A 186 6.44 5.64 16.96
CA HIS A 186 5.21 6.40 17.22
C HIS A 186 4.05 5.91 16.35
N GLU A 187 4.26 5.79 15.05
CA GLU A 187 3.22 5.36 14.11
C GLU A 187 2.71 3.96 14.43
N LEU A 188 3.61 3.02 14.75
CA LEU A 188 3.22 1.67 15.16
C LEU A 188 2.45 1.65 16.48
N ALA A 189 2.94 2.38 17.50
CA ALA A 189 2.28 2.45 18.80
C ALA A 189 0.89 3.08 18.67
N MET A 190 0.75 4.13 17.83
CA MET A 190 -0.52 4.80 17.59
C MET A 190 -1.49 3.89 16.81
N ALA A 191 -1.05 3.25 15.75
CA ALA A 191 -1.87 2.29 15.00
C ALA A 191 -2.34 1.13 15.89
N ALA A 192 -1.45 0.62 16.75
CA ALA A 192 -1.79 -0.42 17.74
C ALA A 192 -2.82 0.06 18.75
N ALA A 193 -2.64 1.26 19.32
CA ALA A 193 -3.56 1.84 20.30
C ALA A 193 -4.96 2.09 19.71
N CYS A 194 -5.02 2.45 18.43
CA CYS A 194 -6.28 2.60 17.69
C CYS A 194 -6.86 1.26 17.18
N GLY A 195 -6.16 0.14 17.37
CA GLY A 195 -6.61 -1.18 16.91
C GLY A 195 -6.56 -1.37 15.40
N ILE A 196 -5.81 -0.54 14.67
CA ILE A 196 -5.71 -0.57 13.20
C ILE A 196 -4.34 -0.99 12.67
N LEU A 197 -3.39 -1.43 13.50
CA LEU A 197 -2.12 -1.96 13.03
C LEU A 197 -2.34 -3.23 12.20
N GLY A 198 -1.88 -3.24 10.96
CA GLY A 198 -2.05 -4.35 10.01
C GLY A 198 -0.74 -4.95 9.53
N SER A 199 0.13 -4.16 8.93
CA SER A 199 1.37 -4.60 8.31
C SER A 199 2.41 -3.47 8.31
N VAL A 200 3.62 -3.76 7.82
CA VAL A 200 4.74 -2.82 7.76
C VAL A 200 5.47 -2.92 6.44
N ASP A 201 5.83 -1.77 5.88
CA ASP A 201 6.81 -1.63 4.83
C ASP A 201 8.12 -1.08 5.42
N ALA A 202 9.09 -1.98 5.54
CA ALA A 202 10.39 -1.67 6.11
C ALA A 202 11.28 -1.02 5.07
N ASN A 203 11.68 0.19 5.36
CA ASN A 203 12.67 0.95 4.59
C ASN A 203 13.33 1.98 5.50
N ARG A 204 13.92 3.00 4.94
CA ARG A 204 14.46 4.14 5.66
C ARG A 204 14.33 5.40 4.83
N GLY A 205 13.96 6.48 5.50
CA GLY A 205 14.04 7.85 5.01
C GLY A 205 15.17 8.66 5.63
N ASP A 206 15.17 9.94 5.31
CA ASP A 206 16.02 10.95 5.93
C ASP A 206 15.12 12.16 6.26
N ASP A 207 14.94 12.46 7.53
CA ASP A 207 14.08 13.51 8.06
C ASP A 207 14.43 14.93 7.55
N ARG A 208 15.63 15.10 6.98
CA ARG A 208 16.11 16.37 6.43
C ARG A 208 15.76 16.55 4.96
N LEU A 209 15.42 15.48 4.25
CA LEU A 209 15.26 15.55 2.79
C LEU A 209 13.84 15.90 2.36
N GLY A 210 12.82 15.49 3.08
CA GLY A 210 11.43 15.81 2.78
C GLY A 210 10.85 15.10 1.55
N TRP A 211 11.48 14.02 1.09
CA TRP A 211 10.94 13.12 0.06
C TRP A 211 11.22 11.65 0.42
N ASP A 212 10.62 10.76 -0.34
CA ASP A 212 10.70 9.33 -0.13
C ASP A 212 11.85 8.67 -0.95
N PRO A 213 13.02 8.41 -0.33
CA PRO A 213 14.14 7.79 -1.04
C PRO A 213 14.08 6.26 -1.09
N ASP A 214 13.17 5.61 -0.41
CA ASP A 214 13.03 4.14 -0.32
C ASP A 214 14.39 3.44 -0.07
N GLN A 215 15.12 3.90 0.93
CA GLN A 215 16.41 3.31 1.27
C GLN A 215 16.22 2.00 2.04
N PHE A 216 17.18 1.08 1.92
CA PHE A 216 17.20 -0.12 2.75
C PHE A 216 17.37 0.24 4.23
N PRO A 217 16.68 -0.47 5.17
CA PRO A 217 16.87 -0.27 6.60
C PRO A 217 18.33 -0.51 6.98
N ASN A 218 18.89 0.32 7.85
CA ASN A 218 20.25 0.19 8.37
C ASN A 218 20.40 0.70 9.80
N SER A 219 19.29 0.88 10.52
CA SER A 219 19.26 1.28 11.92
C SER A 219 18.70 0.16 12.78
N VAL A 220 19.56 -0.56 13.48
CA VAL A 220 19.15 -1.62 14.41
C VAL A 220 18.27 -1.06 15.53
N GLU A 221 18.56 0.15 16.02
CA GLU A 221 17.77 0.81 17.07
C GLU A 221 16.32 1.05 16.60
N GLU A 222 16.15 1.70 15.46
CA GLU A 222 14.83 2.01 14.90
C GLU A 222 14.01 0.75 14.65
N MET A 223 14.60 -0.26 14.00
CA MET A 223 13.93 -1.52 13.73
C MET A 223 13.61 -2.29 15.02
N SER A 224 14.49 -2.28 16.02
CA SER A 224 14.24 -2.94 17.32
C SER A 224 13.09 -2.30 18.08
N LEU A 225 12.97 -0.96 18.06
CA LEU A 225 11.85 -0.24 18.67
C LEU A 225 10.55 -0.54 17.92
N GLY A 226 10.58 -0.58 16.59
CA GLY A 226 9.43 -0.98 15.78
C GLY A 226 8.96 -2.41 16.08
N VAL A 227 9.88 -3.38 16.07
CA VAL A 227 9.57 -4.78 16.42
C VAL A 227 9.02 -4.88 17.85
N TYR A 228 9.54 -4.10 18.78
CA TYR A 228 9.05 -4.07 20.15
C TYR A 228 7.57 -3.66 20.21
N GLU A 229 7.16 -2.59 19.50
CA GLU A 229 5.74 -2.17 19.50
C GLU A 229 4.84 -3.22 18.81
N ILE A 230 5.29 -3.85 17.75
CA ILE A 230 4.55 -4.92 17.09
C ILE A 230 4.33 -6.10 18.05
N LEU A 231 5.38 -6.55 18.74
CA LEU A 231 5.28 -7.65 19.71
C LEU A 231 4.40 -7.28 20.90
N ARG A 232 4.50 -6.04 21.37
CA ARG A 232 3.66 -5.49 22.44
C ARG A 232 2.18 -5.45 22.09
N ALA A 233 1.89 -5.20 20.80
CA ALA A 233 0.53 -5.24 20.24
C ALA A 233 -0.01 -6.67 20.01
N GLY A 234 0.80 -7.71 20.25
CA GLY A 234 0.42 -9.11 20.05
C GLY A 234 0.90 -9.73 18.74
N GLY A 235 1.70 -9.02 17.97
CA GLY A 235 2.19 -9.45 16.66
C GLY A 235 1.22 -9.13 15.53
N PHE A 236 1.56 -9.57 14.33
CA PHE A 236 0.68 -9.48 13.17
C PHE A 236 -0.33 -10.63 13.12
N THR A 237 -1.49 -10.39 12.54
CA THR A 237 -2.47 -11.45 12.20
C THR A 237 -2.23 -11.97 10.77
N THR A 238 -2.42 -11.11 9.76
CA THR A 238 -2.20 -11.40 8.34
C THR A 238 -1.01 -10.62 7.77
N GLY A 239 -0.56 -9.59 8.47
CA GLY A 239 0.53 -8.72 8.07
C GLY A 239 1.91 -9.33 8.23
N GLY A 240 2.90 -8.56 7.84
CA GLY A 240 4.31 -8.93 7.92
C GLY A 240 5.22 -7.74 7.69
N PHE A 241 6.51 -8.01 7.59
CA PHE A 241 7.49 -7.05 7.10
C PHE A 241 7.65 -7.25 5.59
N ASN A 242 7.21 -6.28 4.80
CA ASN A 242 7.63 -6.10 3.42
C ASN A 242 8.81 -5.12 3.39
N PHE A 243 9.68 -5.24 2.40
CA PHE A 243 10.79 -4.31 2.20
C PHE A 243 10.49 -3.47 0.94
N ASP A 244 9.81 -2.34 1.12
CA ASP A 244 9.62 -1.37 0.04
C ASP A 244 10.87 -0.51 -0.10
N THR A 245 11.82 -1.05 -0.88
CA THR A 245 13.16 -0.50 -1.00
C THR A 245 13.64 -0.53 -2.44
N LYS A 246 14.50 0.43 -2.79
CA LYS A 246 15.05 0.57 -4.14
C LYS A 246 16.56 0.70 -4.13
N LEU A 247 17.22 -0.08 -4.98
CA LEU A 247 18.64 0.08 -5.27
C LEU A 247 18.80 1.20 -6.29
N ARG A 248 19.24 2.38 -5.84
CA ARG A 248 19.38 3.55 -6.70
C ARG A 248 20.84 3.90 -6.93
N ARG A 249 21.24 4.12 -8.20
CA ARG A 249 22.52 4.66 -8.64
C ARG A 249 23.79 3.86 -8.29
N MET A 250 23.68 2.79 -7.53
CA MET A 250 24.84 2.03 -7.04
C MET A 250 25.25 0.96 -8.05
N SER A 251 24.26 0.28 -8.63
CA SER A 251 24.50 -0.80 -9.57
C SER A 251 23.25 -1.08 -10.41
N ILE A 252 23.45 -1.72 -11.56
CA ILE A 252 22.41 -2.32 -12.40
C ILE A 252 22.54 -3.84 -12.48
N ALA A 253 23.47 -4.42 -11.74
CA ALA A 253 23.67 -5.86 -11.70
C ALA A 253 22.56 -6.54 -10.89
N ARG A 254 22.04 -7.66 -11.39
CA ARG A 254 20.95 -8.40 -10.70
C ARG A 254 21.38 -8.90 -9.33
N ASP A 255 22.64 -9.31 -9.19
CA ASP A 255 23.18 -9.84 -7.93
C ASP A 255 23.18 -8.79 -6.82
N ASP A 256 23.34 -7.51 -7.17
CA ASP A 256 23.32 -6.42 -6.18
C ASP A 256 21.93 -6.20 -5.58
N LEU A 257 20.85 -6.52 -6.32
CA LEU A 257 19.49 -6.50 -5.76
C LEU A 257 19.33 -7.53 -4.65
N PHE A 258 19.85 -8.75 -4.85
CA PHE A 258 19.83 -9.79 -3.82
C PHE A 258 20.68 -9.40 -2.61
N HIS A 259 21.90 -8.90 -2.84
CA HIS A 259 22.78 -8.46 -1.77
C HIS A 259 22.18 -7.32 -0.95
N ALA A 260 21.52 -6.34 -1.60
CA ALA A 260 20.88 -5.24 -0.92
C ALA A 260 19.70 -5.70 -0.05
N HIS A 261 18.86 -6.61 -0.57
CA HIS A 261 17.75 -7.18 0.21
C HIS A 261 18.24 -8.03 1.38
N ILE A 262 19.25 -8.89 1.17
CA ILE A 262 19.84 -9.69 2.25
C ILE A 262 20.37 -8.77 3.35
N GLY A 263 21.18 -7.76 3.00
CA GLY A 263 21.73 -6.83 3.99
C GLY A 263 20.71 -5.93 4.68
N GLY A 264 19.56 -5.71 4.06
CA GLY A 264 18.45 -4.97 4.68
C GLY A 264 17.59 -5.83 5.60
N MET A 265 17.57 -7.16 5.38
CA MET A 265 16.86 -8.10 6.24
C MET A 265 17.67 -8.58 7.45
N ASP A 266 19.01 -8.60 7.33
CA ASP A 266 19.94 -8.97 8.40
C ASP A 266 20.09 -7.87 9.46
#